data_15fdcbb73bde40a5cab1dab7c1d42926
#
_entry.id   15fdcbb73bde40a5cab1dab7c1d42926
#
_cell.length_a   1.000
_cell.length_b   1.000
_cell.length_c   1.000
_cell.angle_alpha   90.00
_cell.angle_beta   90.00
_cell.angle_gamma   90.00
#
_symmetry.space_group_name_H-M   'P 1'
#
loop_
_entity.id
_entity.type
_entity.pdbx_description
1 polymer ?
#
loop_
_entity_poly.entity_id
_entity_poly.type
_entity_poly.pdbx_seq_one_letter_code
_entity_poly.pdbx_strand_id
1 'polypeptide(L)'
;MPELFLVALPQDEKGWKQAGDMPLTGTESTLPAPPAGVVQRRLTFTHDRAFPGLVNVPRHWVRSNPQATDIAFLMRDDRGIVQLWLIPAQGGEPRQLTHNATDIQSAFNWHPSGQWLGFVLENRIACCDAQSGAIAFLTASHDSPPSADAVVFSPDGALIAWMEEVDGFRQLWVTETER
;
A
#
# COMPACT_ATOMS: atom_id res chain seq x y z
N MET A 1 -12.08 -7.91 10.39
CA MET A 1 -10.79 -8.21 9.69
C MET A 1 -10.79 -7.39 8.40
N PRO A 2 -9.75 -6.59 8.14
CA PRO A 2 -9.70 -5.73 6.97
C PRO A 2 -9.44 -6.55 5.70
N GLU A 3 -10.16 -6.22 4.63
CA GLU A 3 -10.04 -6.81 3.31
C GLU A 3 -9.96 -5.71 2.25
N LEU A 4 -9.44 -6.03 1.07
CA LEU A 4 -9.34 -5.10 -0.04
C LEU A 4 -10.65 -5.10 -0.86
N PHE A 5 -11.14 -3.91 -1.15
CA PHE A 5 -12.30 -3.71 -2.00
C PHE A 5 -11.95 -2.72 -3.11
N LEU A 6 -12.47 -3.00 -4.30
CA LEU A 6 -12.49 -2.07 -5.42
C LEU A 6 -13.88 -1.45 -5.53
N VAL A 7 -13.93 -0.14 -5.71
CA VAL A 7 -15.18 0.60 -5.93
C VAL A 7 -15.09 1.27 -7.30
N ALA A 8 -16.02 0.91 -8.18
CA ALA A 8 -16.19 1.61 -9.46
C ALA A 8 -16.99 2.89 -9.21
N LEU A 9 -16.41 4.03 -9.52
CA LEU A 9 -17.02 5.35 -9.33
C LEU A 9 -17.55 5.89 -10.66
N PRO A 10 -18.62 6.73 -10.65
CA PRO A 10 -19.06 7.44 -11.83
C PRO A 10 -17.94 8.28 -12.44
N GLN A 11 -17.88 8.32 -13.78
CA GLN A 11 -16.82 9.01 -14.51
C GLN A 11 -17.17 10.48 -14.83
N ASP A 12 -18.43 10.86 -14.67
CA ASP A 12 -18.92 12.20 -14.96
C ASP A 12 -19.83 12.76 -13.86
N GLU A 13 -20.05 14.07 -13.91
CA GLU A 13 -20.87 14.79 -12.93
C GLU A 13 -22.34 14.31 -12.93
N LYS A 14 -22.86 13.87 -14.07
CA LYS A 14 -24.24 13.37 -14.18
C LYS A 14 -24.43 12.07 -13.42
N GLY A 15 -23.45 11.15 -13.54
CA GLY A 15 -23.46 9.89 -12.80
C GLY A 15 -23.42 10.10 -11.29
N TRP A 16 -22.65 11.09 -10.82
CA TRP A 16 -22.58 11.41 -9.39
C TRP A 16 -23.90 11.98 -8.82
N LYS A 17 -24.73 12.57 -9.64
CA LYS A 17 -26.05 13.12 -9.26
C LYS A 17 -27.21 12.15 -9.44
N GLN A 18 -26.97 10.97 -9.99
CA GLN A 18 -28.00 9.94 -10.23
C GLN A 18 -28.19 9.10 -8.97
N ALA A 19 -29.35 9.19 -8.33
CA ALA A 19 -29.71 8.31 -7.23
C ALA A 19 -29.97 6.88 -7.72
N GLY A 20 -29.56 5.90 -6.91
CA GLY A 20 -29.96 4.50 -7.04
C GLY A 20 -31.31 4.23 -6.36
N ASP A 21 -31.44 3.05 -5.75
CA ASP A 21 -32.67 2.66 -5.02
C ASP A 21 -32.88 3.49 -3.74
N MET A 22 -31.82 4.11 -3.24
CA MET A 22 -31.82 4.93 -2.04
C MET A 22 -31.37 6.36 -2.34
N PRO A 23 -31.83 7.36 -1.54
CA PRO A 23 -31.44 8.75 -1.74
C PRO A 23 -29.93 8.98 -1.58
N LEU A 24 -29.37 9.87 -2.41
CA LEU A 24 -27.98 10.33 -2.28
C LEU A 24 -27.74 11.13 -0.99
N THR A 25 -28.77 11.79 -0.48
CA THR A 25 -28.70 12.61 0.74
C THR A 25 -29.10 11.78 1.95
N GLY A 26 -28.26 11.75 2.95
CA GLY A 26 -28.60 11.13 4.23
C GLY A 26 -29.62 11.95 5.02
N THR A 27 -30.16 11.35 6.08
CA THR A 27 -31.02 11.99 7.08
C THR A 27 -30.38 11.86 8.46
N GLU A 28 -31.06 12.35 9.51
CA GLU A 28 -30.57 12.16 10.89
C GLU A 28 -30.46 10.67 11.29
N SER A 29 -31.24 9.79 10.64
CA SER A 29 -31.29 8.36 10.97
C SER A 29 -30.78 7.43 9.87
N THR A 30 -30.44 7.93 8.68
CA THR A 30 -29.97 7.13 7.56
C THR A 30 -28.72 7.74 6.93
N LEU A 31 -27.73 6.89 6.61
CA LEU A 31 -26.56 7.32 5.88
C LEU A 31 -26.91 7.63 4.40
N PRO A 32 -26.16 8.54 3.75
CA PRO A 32 -26.30 8.77 2.32
C PRO A 32 -25.97 7.48 1.54
N ALA A 33 -26.71 7.21 0.48
CA ALA A 33 -26.44 6.09 -0.41
C ALA A 33 -25.46 6.49 -1.52
N PRO A 34 -24.69 5.53 -2.08
CA PRO A 34 -23.86 5.81 -3.24
C PRO A 34 -24.72 6.11 -4.48
N PRO A 35 -24.17 6.81 -5.48
CA PRO A 35 -24.83 7.00 -6.77
C PRO A 35 -25.22 5.68 -7.45
N ALA A 36 -26.20 5.74 -8.34
CA ALA A 36 -26.60 4.60 -9.14
C ALA A 36 -25.41 4.01 -9.92
N GLY A 37 -25.33 2.69 -9.99
CA GLY A 37 -24.27 1.98 -10.72
C GLY A 37 -22.91 1.90 -10.00
N VAL A 38 -22.79 2.47 -8.81
CA VAL A 38 -21.59 2.23 -7.97
C VAL A 38 -21.59 0.78 -7.49
N VAL A 39 -20.55 0.05 -7.88
CA VAL A 39 -20.38 -1.36 -7.53
C VAL A 39 -19.14 -1.50 -6.65
N GLN A 40 -19.30 -2.14 -5.50
CA GLN A 40 -18.21 -2.54 -4.64
C GLN A 40 -17.91 -4.02 -4.84
N ARG A 41 -16.65 -4.33 -5.16
CA ARG A 41 -16.18 -5.71 -5.32
C ARG A 41 -15.07 -6.01 -4.34
N ARG A 42 -15.22 -7.06 -3.55
CA ARG A 42 -14.16 -7.57 -2.69
C ARG A 42 -13.08 -8.26 -3.52
N LEU A 43 -11.82 -7.94 -3.28
CA LEU A 43 -10.67 -8.48 -4.00
C LEU A 43 -9.89 -9.52 -3.20
N THR A 44 -9.89 -9.46 -1.86
CA THR A 44 -9.20 -10.44 -1.01
C THR A 44 -10.17 -11.23 -0.15
N PHE A 45 -9.85 -12.51 0.09
CA PHE A 45 -10.66 -13.45 0.86
C PHE A 45 -9.73 -14.22 1.80
N THR A 46 -9.39 -13.61 2.94
CA THR A 46 -8.31 -14.08 3.82
C THR A 46 -8.79 -14.87 5.04
N HIS A 47 -10.08 -15.14 5.16
CA HIS A 47 -10.69 -15.71 6.37
C HIS A 47 -10.16 -17.09 6.77
N ASP A 48 -9.68 -17.88 5.81
CA ASP A 48 -9.13 -19.22 6.06
C ASP A 48 -7.61 -19.23 6.29
N ARG A 49 -6.95 -18.07 6.27
CA ARG A 49 -5.52 -17.97 6.50
C ARG A 49 -5.20 -18.05 8.01
N ALA A 50 -3.98 -18.54 8.33
CA ALA A 50 -3.47 -18.55 9.71
C ALA A 50 -3.44 -17.15 10.33
N PHE A 51 -3.14 -16.13 9.53
CA PHE A 51 -3.14 -14.72 9.91
C PHE A 51 -4.04 -13.93 8.95
N PRO A 52 -5.36 -13.88 9.21
CA PRO A 52 -6.32 -13.32 8.29
C PRO A 52 -6.34 -11.79 8.33
N GLY A 53 -6.67 -11.18 7.19
CA GLY A 53 -6.81 -9.75 7.00
C GLY A 53 -5.53 -9.06 6.55
N LEU A 54 -5.68 -7.88 5.96
CA LEU A 54 -4.57 -7.00 5.64
C LEU A 54 -4.01 -6.38 6.93
N VAL A 55 -2.74 -5.98 6.89
CA VAL A 55 -2.13 -5.24 8.00
C VAL A 55 -2.83 -3.89 8.13
N ASN A 56 -3.50 -3.69 9.27
CA ASN A 56 -4.30 -2.50 9.57
C ASN A 56 -3.62 -1.68 10.68
N VAL A 57 -2.51 -1.05 10.34
CA VAL A 57 -1.85 -0.07 11.20
C VAL A 57 -1.90 1.30 10.54
N PRO A 58 -1.88 2.39 11.31
CA PRO A 58 -1.90 3.73 10.74
C PRO A 58 -0.84 3.88 9.65
N ARG A 59 -1.22 4.49 8.52
CA ARG A 59 -0.37 4.81 7.36
C ARG A 59 0.06 3.61 6.48
N HIS A 60 -0.30 2.37 6.79
CA HIS A 60 -0.05 1.19 5.95
C HIS A 60 -1.17 1.00 4.91
N TRP A 61 -1.31 1.94 4.03
CA TRP A 61 -2.40 2.00 3.07
C TRP A 61 -2.08 1.19 1.82
N VAL A 62 -3.11 0.62 1.21
CA VAL A 62 -2.99 -0.02 -0.10
C VAL A 62 -2.68 1.03 -1.17
N ARG A 63 -1.88 0.65 -2.17
CA ARG A 63 -1.46 1.57 -3.24
C ARG A 63 -1.47 0.86 -4.59
N SER A 64 -2.14 1.46 -5.57
CA SER A 64 -2.00 1.02 -6.96
C SER A 64 -0.64 1.47 -7.53
N ASN A 65 -0.11 0.68 -8.47
CA ASN A 65 1.03 1.13 -9.27
C ASN A 65 0.61 2.29 -10.21
N PRO A 66 1.58 3.06 -10.77
CA PRO A 66 1.28 4.18 -11.67
C PRO A 66 0.48 3.78 -12.91
N GLN A 67 0.58 2.54 -13.36
CA GLN A 67 -0.16 1.99 -14.50
C GLN A 67 -1.59 1.53 -14.15
N ALA A 68 -1.96 1.56 -12.87
CA ALA A 68 -3.23 1.08 -12.33
C ALA A 68 -3.55 -0.40 -12.68
N THR A 69 -2.51 -1.22 -12.91
CA THR A 69 -2.66 -2.66 -13.22
C THR A 69 -2.61 -3.53 -11.97
N ASP A 70 -1.87 -3.10 -10.95
CA ASP A 70 -1.62 -3.86 -9.74
C ASP A 70 -1.84 -3.01 -8.49
N ILE A 71 -2.32 -3.65 -7.44
CA ILE A 71 -2.50 -3.06 -6.11
C ILE A 71 -1.56 -3.77 -5.15
N ALA A 72 -0.70 -3.00 -4.48
CA ALA A 72 0.17 -3.48 -3.43
C ALA A 72 -0.46 -3.26 -2.05
N PHE A 73 -0.20 -4.18 -1.13
CA PHE A 73 -0.65 -4.14 0.24
C PHE A 73 0.24 -4.97 1.15
N LEU A 74 0.14 -4.73 2.46
CA LEU A 74 0.83 -5.51 3.47
C LEU A 74 -0.12 -6.54 4.07
N MET A 75 0.35 -7.78 4.16
CA MET A 75 -0.37 -8.89 4.79
C MET A 75 0.64 -9.86 5.40
N ARG A 76 0.25 -10.55 6.48
CA ARG A 76 1.11 -11.56 7.10
C ARG A 76 1.17 -12.83 6.25
N ASP A 77 2.35 -13.40 6.16
CA ASP A 77 2.54 -14.76 5.60
C ASP A 77 2.11 -15.84 6.61
N ASP A 78 2.27 -17.11 6.26
CA ASP A 78 1.87 -18.24 7.12
C ASP A 78 2.76 -18.40 8.36
N ARG A 79 3.88 -17.68 8.45
CA ARG A 79 4.74 -17.55 9.63
C ARG A 79 4.37 -16.37 10.53
N GLY A 80 3.40 -15.55 10.10
CA GLY A 80 2.97 -14.33 10.80
C GLY A 80 3.82 -13.10 10.49
N ILE A 81 4.74 -13.17 9.53
CA ILE A 81 5.64 -12.08 9.15
C ILE A 81 4.94 -11.17 8.15
N VAL A 82 5.04 -9.84 8.36
CA VAL A 82 4.48 -8.84 7.46
C VAL A 82 5.30 -8.79 6.17
N GLN A 83 4.64 -9.07 5.07
CA GLN A 83 5.20 -9.13 3.72
C GLN A 83 4.46 -8.17 2.78
N LEU A 84 5.09 -7.78 1.68
CA LEU A 84 4.43 -7.15 0.54
C LEU A 84 3.72 -8.21 -0.31
N TRP A 85 2.51 -7.87 -0.71
CA TRP A 85 1.66 -8.66 -1.60
C TRP A 85 1.16 -7.79 -2.74
N LEU A 86 0.93 -8.41 -3.89
CA LEU A 86 0.32 -7.79 -5.06
C LEU A 86 -0.95 -8.53 -5.45
N ILE A 87 -1.93 -7.79 -5.94
CA ILE A 87 -3.11 -8.33 -6.60
C ILE A 87 -3.40 -7.52 -7.86
N PRO A 88 -3.76 -8.16 -9.00
CA PRO A 88 -4.20 -7.41 -10.17
C PRO A 88 -5.41 -6.51 -9.84
N ALA A 89 -5.44 -5.29 -10.35
CA ALA A 89 -6.55 -4.36 -10.14
C ALA A 89 -7.90 -4.93 -10.63
N GLN A 90 -7.85 -5.85 -11.61
CA GLN A 90 -9.02 -6.57 -12.11
C GLN A 90 -9.46 -7.72 -11.20
N GLY A 91 -8.74 -7.99 -10.10
CA GLY A 91 -8.95 -9.12 -9.21
C GLY A 91 -8.19 -10.36 -9.66
N GLY A 92 -8.25 -11.40 -8.86
CA GLY A 92 -7.50 -12.65 -9.02
C GLY A 92 -6.88 -13.08 -7.69
N GLU A 93 -5.94 -14.02 -7.73
CA GLU A 93 -5.27 -14.49 -6.54
C GLU A 93 -4.16 -13.50 -6.11
N PRO A 94 -4.10 -13.12 -4.83
CA PRO A 94 -3.00 -12.34 -4.30
C PRO A 94 -1.67 -13.11 -4.40
N ARG A 95 -0.64 -12.45 -4.89
CA ARG A 95 0.73 -12.99 -4.95
C ARG A 95 1.58 -12.38 -3.85
N GLN A 96 2.18 -13.22 -3.02
CA GLN A 96 3.22 -12.78 -2.09
C GLN A 96 4.45 -12.33 -2.90
N LEU A 97 4.89 -11.09 -2.68
CA LEU A 97 6.01 -10.51 -3.40
C LEU A 97 7.33 -10.70 -2.65
N THR A 98 7.32 -10.47 -1.33
CA THR A 98 8.53 -10.58 -0.49
C THR A 98 8.46 -11.81 0.41
N HIS A 99 9.65 -12.34 0.80
CA HIS A 99 9.80 -13.50 1.65
C HIS A 99 10.83 -13.24 2.76
N ASN A 100 10.69 -12.10 3.44
CA ASN A 100 11.59 -11.64 4.48
C ASN A 100 11.59 -12.58 5.70
N ALA A 101 12.69 -12.55 6.46
CA ALA A 101 12.76 -13.22 7.75
C ALA A 101 12.14 -12.38 8.89
N THR A 102 11.99 -11.06 8.68
CA THR A 102 11.45 -10.09 9.64
C THR A 102 10.33 -9.27 8.99
N ASP A 103 9.52 -8.62 9.82
CA ASP A 103 8.44 -7.74 9.35
C ASP A 103 8.97 -6.58 8.50
N ILE A 104 8.25 -6.21 7.45
CA ILE A 104 8.38 -4.89 6.85
C ILE A 104 7.96 -3.87 7.91
N GLN A 105 8.83 -2.89 8.18
CA GLN A 105 8.76 -2.02 9.35
C GLN A 105 8.03 -0.69 9.08
N SER A 106 7.70 -0.41 7.82
CA SER A 106 7.06 0.85 7.41
C SER A 106 5.91 0.64 6.44
N ALA A 107 5.15 1.69 6.20
CA ALA A 107 4.38 1.82 4.98
C ALA A 107 5.35 1.81 3.77
N PHE A 108 4.80 1.56 2.60
CA PHE A 108 5.58 1.48 1.35
C PHE A 108 5.08 2.49 0.32
N ASN A 109 5.88 2.71 -0.71
CA ASN A 109 5.45 3.50 -1.87
C ASN A 109 5.97 2.89 -3.18
N TRP A 110 5.23 3.11 -4.26
CA TRP A 110 5.67 2.76 -5.60
C TRP A 110 6.68 3.77 -6.12
N HIS A 111 7.73 3.27 -6.75
CA HIS A 111 8.58 4.07 -7.63
C HIS A 111 7.76 4.54 -8.84
N PRO A 112 8.00 5.76 -9.38
CA PRO A 112 7.24 6.31 -10.51
C PRO A 112 7.23 5.43 -11.77
N SER A 113 8.25 4.59 -11.99
CA SER A 113 8.25 3.62 -13.09
C SER A 113 7.24 2.48 -12.92
N GLY A 114 6.77 2.23 -11.69
CA GLY A 114 5.96 1.05 -11.36
C GLY A 114 6.74 -0.26 -11.28
N GLN A 115 8.06 -0.23 -11.39
CA GLN A 115 8.92 -1.42 -11.34
C GLN A 115 9.41 -1.75 -9.93
N TRP A 116 9.39 -0.78 -9.01
CA TRP A 116 9.95 -0.92 -7.68
C TRP A 116 8.99 -0.43 -6.60
N LEU A 117 9.12 -1.02 -5.41
CA LEU A 117 8.48 -0.54 -4.18
C LEU A 117 9.54 -0.26 -3.14
N GLY A 118 9.46 0.92 -2.50
CA GLY A 118 10.37 1.34 -1.43
C GLY A 118 9.71 1.19 -0.06
N PHE A 119 10.46 0.74 0.93
CA PHE A 119 10.01 0.55 2.32
C PHE A 119 11.20 0.43 3.28
N VAL A 120 10.92 0.32 4.57
CA VAL A 120 11.92 0.03 5.60
C VAL A 120 11.93 -1.46 5.94
N LEU A 121 13.09 -2.08 5.88
CA LEU A 121 13.34 -3.46 6.28
C LEU A 121 14.68 -3.53 7.02
N GLU A 122 14.71 -4.19 8.19
CA GLU A 122 15.93 -4.36 9.01
C GLU A 122 16.65 -3.04 9.31
N ASN A 123 15.87 -1.99 9.64
CA ASN A 123 16.35 -0.62 9.86
C ASN A 123 17.12 -0.03 8.67
N ARG A 124 16.79 -0.42 7.46
CA ARG A 124 17.39 0.05 6.21
C ARG A 124 16.30 0.52 5.26
N ILE A 125 16.67 1.43 4.39
CA ILE A 125 15.84 1.72 3.22
C ILE A 125 16.08 0.64 2.18
N ALA A 126 15.01 0.00 1.76
CA ALA A 126 15.02 -1.10 0.81
C ALA A 126 14.10 -0.80 -0.39
N CYS A 127 14.48 -1.30 -1.55
CA CYS A 127 13.62 -1.38 -2.73
C CYS A 127 13.42 -2.84 -3.13
N CYS A 128 12.18 -3.18 -3.50
CA CYS A 128 11.80 -4.48 -3.99
C CYS A 128 11.35 -4.40 -5.45
N ASP A 129 11.90 -5.23 -6.31
CA ASP A 129 11.44 -5.38 -7.69
C ASP A 129 10.04 -6.00 -7.72
N ALA A 130 9.09 -5.33 -8.38
CA ALA A 130 7.68 -5.71 -8.36
C ALA A 130 7.38 -7.01 -9.13
N GLN A 131 8.26 -7.43 -10.02
CA GLN A 131 8.10 -8.66 -10.79
C GLN A 131 8.71 -9.86 -10.06
N SER A 132 9.97 -9.76 -9.67
CA SER A 132 10.75 -10.86 -9.10
C SER A 132 10.68 -10.96 -7.58
N GLY A 133 10.35 -9.88 -6.88
CA GLY A 133 10.44 -9.79 -5.41
C GLY A 133 11.88 -9.62 -4.89
N ALA A 134 12.86 -9.44 -5.75
CA ALA A 134 14.25 -9.22 -5.36
C ALA A 134 14.38 -7.90 -4.59
N ILE A 135 15.07 -7.96 -3.45
CA ILE A 135 15.25 -6.80 -2.56
C ILE A 135 16.69 -6.29 -2.70
N ALA A 136 16.81 -4.98 -2.84
CA ALA A 136 18.06 -4.24 -2.75
C ALA A 136 17.99 -3.26 -1.57
N PHE A 137 19.03 -3.24 -0.74
CA PHE A 137 19.17 -2.24 0.31
C PHE A 137 19.90 -1.01 -0.25
N LEU A 138 19.32 0.16 -0.07
CA LEU A 138 19.89 1.44 -0.53
C LEU A 138 20.78 2.09 0.54
N THR A 139 20.57 1.76 1.81
CA THR A 139 21.37 2.27 2.92
C THR A 139 21.99 1.14 3.73
N ALA A 140 22.99 1.48 4.55
CA ALA A 140 23.41 0.64 5.68
C ALA A 140 22.28 0.59 6.72
N SER A 141 22.40 -0.29 7.71
CA SER A 141 21.48 -0.30 8.86
C SER A 141 21.70 0.97 9.70
N HIS A 142 20.60 1.60 10.08
CA HIS A 142 20.61 2.80 10.91
C HIS A 142 20.55 2.42 12.39
N ASP A 143 21.29 3.14 13.23
CA ASP A 143 21.24 2.95 14.69
C ASP A 143 19.86 3.37 15.24
N SER A 144 19.31 4.46 14.71
CA SER A 144 17.93 4.89 14.94
C SER A 144 17.07 4.39 13.78
N PRO A 145 16.03 3.58 14.01
CA PRO A 145 15.26 3.02 12.90
C PRO A 145 14.56 4.15 12.13
N PRO A 146 14.54 4.07 10.78
CA PRO A 146 13.69 4.95 9.98
C PRO A 146 12.23 4.90 10.44
N SER A 147 11.53 6.02 10.31
CA SER A 147 10.12 6.12 10.67
C SER A 147 9.27 5.06 9.96
N ALA A 148 8.24 4.55 10.64
CA ALA A 148 7.25 3.64 10.06
C ALA A 148 6.39 4.29 8.96
N ASP A 149 6.56 5.59 8.69
CA ASP A 149 5.93 6.29 7.59
C ASP A 149 6.43 5.77 6.23
N ALA A 150 5.65 6.01 5.18
CA ALA A 150 6.08 5.64 3.83
C ALA A 150 7.31 6.47 3.41
N VAL A 151 8.26 5.80 2.79
CA VAL A 151 9.31 6.47 2.01
C VAL A 151 8.68 7.20 0.82
N VAL A 152 9.35 8.23 0.31
CA VAL A 152 8.85 9.05 -0.81
C VAL A 152 9.89 9.08 -1.91
N PHE A 153 9.49 8.70 -3.13
CA PHE A 153 10.33 8.87 -4.31
C PHE A 153 10.17 10.27 -4.91
N SER A 154 11.25 10.80 -5.48
CA SER A 154 11.16 11.98 -6.35
C SER A 154 10.30 11.66 -7.59
N PRO A 155 9.71 12.66 -8.26
CA PRO A 155 8.87 12.43 -9.44
C PRO A 155 9.57 11.71 -10.60
N ASP A 156 10.89 11.89 -10.74
CA ASP A 156 11.74 11.20 -11.73
C ASP A 156 12.24 9.83 -11.23
N GLY A 157 12.02 9.51 -9.96
CA GLY A 157 12.45 8.27 -9.33
C GLY A 157 13.93 8.23 -8.92
N ALA A 158 14.72 9.27 -9.20
CA ALA A 158 16.16 9.27 -8.95
C ALA A 158 16.52 9.32 -7.45
N LEU A 159 15.63 9.83 -6.63
CA LEU A 159 15.83 9.98 -5.18
C LEU A 159 14.74 9.29 -4.39
N ILE A 160 15.11 8.83 -3.19
CA ILE A 160 14.19 8.34 -2.17
C ILE A 160 14.45 9.06 -0.85
N ALA A 161 13.38 9.52 -0.21
CA ALA A 161 13.42 10.25 1.05
C ALA A 161 12.70 9.49 2.15
N TRP A 162 13.19 9.64 3.40
CA TRP A 162 12.57 9.08 4.60
C TRP A 162 12.80 9.99 5.80
N MET A 163 12.13 9.69 6.90
CA MET A 163 12.31 10.39 8.16
C MET A 163 12.94 9.49 9.22
N GLU A 164 13.78 10.08 10.07
CA GLU A 164 14.32 9.46 11.27
C GLU A 164 14.19 10.43 12.45
N GLU A 165 14.20 9.89 13.66
CA GLU A 165 14.31 10.69 14.86
C GLU A 165 15.77 10.64 15.35
N VAL A 166 16.43 11.79 15.37
CA VAL A 166 17.82 11.96 15.86
C VAL A 166 17.79 12.99 16.97
N ASP A 167 18.25 12.62 18.16
CA ASP A 167 18.30 13.49 19.36
C ASP A 167 16.93 14.13 19.72
N GLY A 168 15.82 13.37 19.49
CA GLY A 168 14.47 13.83 19.77
C GLY A 168 13.88 14.74 18.69
N PHE A 169 14.55 14.91 17.56
CA PHE A 169 14.09 15.72 16.43
C PHE A 169 13.88 14.85 15.20
N ARG A 170 12.76 15.07 14.49
CA ARG A 170 12.53 14.45 13.18
C ARG A 170 13.39 15.13 12.13
N GLN A 171 14.17 14.33 11.43
CA GLN A 171 15.03 14.76 10.34
C GLN A 171 14.62 14.07 9.04
N LEU A 172 14.77 14.77 7.93
CA LEU A 172 14.55 14.26 6.59
C LEU A 172 15.87 13.83 5.97
N TRP A 173 15.94 12.61 5.50
CA TRP A 173 17.08 12.02 4.81
C TRP A 173 16.73 11.71 3.36
N VAL A 174 17.73 11.75 2.50
CA VAL A 174 17.58 11.48 1.07
C VAL A 174 18.79 10.68 0.58
N THR A 175 18.55 9.72 -0.31
CA THR A 175 19.61 9.02 -1.06
C THR A 175 19.20 8.80 -2.51
N GLU A 176 20.17 8.48 -3.36
CA GLU A 176 19.92 8.06 -4.75
C GLU A 176 19.33 6.65 -4.78
N THR A 177 18.48 6.38 -5.76
CA THR A 177 17.88 5.07 -6.01
C THR A 177 18.71 4.23 -6.98
N GLU A 178 19.56 4.87 -7.81
CA GLU A 178 20.47 4.20 -8.73
C GLU A 178 21.69 3.63 -7.99
N ARG A 179 22.06 2.41 -8.37
CA ARG A 179 23.32 1.73 -8.05
C ARG A 179 24.06 1.40 -9.33
#